data_0a81d0ed06f8faf74414e17e67ac17ce
#
_entry.id   0a81d0ed06f8faf74414e17e67ac17ce
#
_cell.length_a   1.000
_cell.length_b   1.000
_cell.length_c   1.000
_cell.angle_alpha   90.00
_cell.angle_beta   90.00
_cell.angle_gamma   90.00
#
_symmetry.space_group_name_H-M   'P 1'
#
loop_
_entity.id
_entity.type
_entity.pdbx_description
1 polymer ?
#
loop_
_entity_poly.entity_id
_entity_poly.type
_entity_poly.pdbx_seq_one_letter_code
_entity_poly.pdbx_strand_id
1 'polypeptide(L)' 'MPEFEPCPFCGNTDITGATHKPVGSSEFYEVICVECGARIRRSSKRKAVEAWNRRTESR' A
#
# COMPACT_ATOMS: atom_id res chain seq x y z
N MET A 1 9.70 -7.16 -11.59
CA MET A 1 9.61 -7.50 -10.18
C MET A 1 8.62 -6.59 -9.47
N PRO A 2 7.64 -7.12 -8.78
CA PRO A 2 6.66 -6.26 -8.15
C PRO A 2 7.27 -5.47 -7.00
N GLU A 3 6.80 -4.26 -6.87
CA GLU A 3 7.25 -3.35 -5.83
C GLU A 3 6.70 -3.74 -4.47
N PHE A 4 5.56 -4.41 -4.48
CA PHE A 4 4.85 -4.75 -3.26
C PHE A 4 4.90 -6.24 -2.98
N GLU A 5 5.10 -6.58 -1.73
CA GLU A 5 4.98 -7.96 -1.29
C GLU A 5 3.51 -8.38 -1.34
N PRO A 6 3.24 -9.69 -1.38
CA PRO A 6 1.85 -10.14 -1.35
C PRO A 6 1.11 -9.62 -0.13
N CYS A 7 -0.21 -9.55 -0.26
CA CYS A 7 -1.05 -9.07 0.83
C CYS A 7 -0.86 -9.94 2.08
N PRO A 8 -0.61 -9.33 3.25
CA PRO A 8 -0.40 -10.11 4.46
C PRO A 8 -1.67 -10.76 4.99
N PHE A 9 -2.82 -10.41 4.45
CA PHE A 9 -4.08 -10.96 4.92
C PHE A 9 -4.62 -12.07 4.04
N CYS A 10 -4.54 -11.92 2.72
CA CYS A 10 -5.08 -12.93 1.81
C CYS A 10 -4.04 -13.55 0.90
N GLY A 11 -2.83 -13.01 0.87
CA GLY A 11 -1.76 -13.56 0.06
C GLY A 11 -1.83 -13.21 -1.41
N ASN A 12 -2.79 -12.38 -1.81
CA ASN A 12 -2.94 -11.97 -3.19
C ASN A 12 -1.78 -11.07 -3.60
N THR A 13 -1.26 -11.28 -4.82
CA THR A 13 -0.16 -10.47 -5.33
C THR A 13 -0.64 -9.29 -6.15
N ASP A 14 -1.93 -9.15 -6.34
CA ASP A 14 -2.50 -8.08 -7.16
C ASP A 14 -2.71 -6.83 -6.32
N ILE A 15 -1.62 -6.13 -6.07
CA ILE A 15 -1.59 -4.96 -5.21
C ILE A 15 -1.48 -3.70 -6.06
N THR A 16 -2.29 -2.69 -5.77
CA THR A 16 -2.26 -1.42 -6.48
C THR A 16 -1.87 -0.28 -5.55
N GLY A 17 -1.27 0.75 -6.13
CA GLY A 17 -0.93 1.95 -5.39
C GLY A 17 -1.33 3.18 -6.19
N ALA A 18 -1.70 4.25 -5.50
CA ALA A 18 -2.10 5.49 -6.16
C ALA A 18 -1.80 6.68 -5.28
N THR A 19 -1.50 7.81 -5.93
CA THR A 19 -1.29 9.07 -5.25
C THR A 19 -2.60 9.84 -5.22
N HIS A 20 -2.94 10.38 -4.05
CA HIS A 20 -4.15 11.18 -3.88
C HIS A 20 -3.75 12.59 -3.47
N LYS A 21 -4.40 13.58 -4.10
CA LYS A 21 -4.13 14.99 -3.81
C LYS A 21 -5.44 15.70 -3.54
N PRO A 22 -6.04 15.46 -2.37
CA PRO A 22 -7.32 16.10 -2.07
C PRO A 22 -7.16 17.61 -1.91
N VAL A 23 -8.18 18.34 -2.33
CA VAL A 23 -8.19 19.79 -2.23
C VAL A 23 -8.19 20.19 -0.75
N GLY A 24 -7.26 21.07 -0.39
CA GLY A 24 -7.18 21.56 0.98
C GLY A 24 -6.49 20.61 1.95
N SER A 25 -5.89 19.55 1.44
CA SER A 25 -5.17 18.59 2.28
C SER A 25 -3.85 18.24 1.65
N SER A 26 -2.98 17.63 2.45
CA SER A 26 -1.68 17.17 1.96
C SER A 26 -1.89 15.93 1.08
N GLU A 27 -1.03 15.80 0.09
CA GLU A 27 -1.09 14.61 -0.75
C GLU A 27 -0.59 13.38 0.03
N PHE A 28 -1.12 12.21 -0.34
CA PHE A 28 -0.71 10.97 0.28
C PHE A 28 -0.73 9.85 -0.74
N TYR A 29 -0.05 8.76 -0.42
CA TYR A 29 0.00 7.58 -1.28
C TYR A 29 -0.73 6.44 -0.59
N GLU A 30 -1.56 5.72 -1.34
CA GLU A 30 -2.36 4.64 -0.80
C GLU A 30 -2.04 3.34 -1.53
N VAL A 31 -1.83 2.26 -0.77
CA VAL A 31 -1.60 0.92 -1.30
C VAL A 31 -2.78 0.07 -0.93
N ILE A 32 -3.37 -0.60 -1.91
CA ILE A 32 -4.61 -1.36 -1.72
C ILE A 32 -4.47 -2.76 -2.29
N CYS A 33 -4.94 -3.75 -1.55
CA CYS A 33 -5.14 -5.10 -2.06
C CYS A 33 -6.55 -5.17 -2.64
N VAL A 34 -6.66 -5.42 -3.94
CA VAL A 34 -7.96 -5.41 -4.60
C VAL A 34 -8.81 -6.62 -4.24
N GLU A 35 -8.20 -7.63 -3.65
CA GLU A 35 -8.92 -8.86 -3.34
C GLU A 35 -9.67 -8.78 -2.01
N CYS A 36 -8.96 -8.41 -0.94
CA CYS A 36 -9.58 -8.39 0.38
C CYS A 36 -9.87 -6.99 0.90
N GLY A 37 -9.43 -5.96 0.17
CA GLY A 37 -9.70 -4.58 0.57
C GLY A 37 -8.75 -4.00 1.58
N ALA A 38 -7.71 -4.74 1.96
CA ALA A 38 -6.71 -4.21 2.88
C ALA A 38 -6.01 -3.02 2.24
N ARG A 39 -5.75 -1.98 3.01
CA ARG A 39 -5.11 -0.81 2.47
C ARG A 39 -4.34 -0.06 3.53
N ILE A 40 -3.41 0.77 3.07
CA ILE A 40 -2.53 1.53 3.93
C ILE A 40 -2.24 2.88 3.25
N ARG A 41 -2.13 3.93 4.04
CA ARG A 41 -1.85 5.27 3.56
C ARG A 41 -0.61 5.80 4.23
N ARG A 42 0.22 6.48 3.43
CA ARG A 42 1.40 7.16 3.95
C ARG A 42 1.60 8.45 3.18
N SER A 43 2.43 9.33 3.71
CA SER A 43 2.64 10.64 3.11
C SER A 43 3.40 10.56 1.79
N SER A 44 4.11 9.47 1.53
CA SER A 44 4.84 9.32 0.28
C SER A 44 4.79 7.88 -0.18
N LYS A 45 5.03 7.68 -1.47
CA LYS A 45 5.05 6.35 -2.05
C LYS A 45 6.08 5.47 -1.36
N ARG A 46 7.26 6.01 -1.13
CA ARG A 46 8.34 5.26 -0.51
C ARG A 46 7.93 4.72 0.85
N LYS A 47 7.31 5.57 1.65
CA LYS A 47 6.89 5.16 2.98
C LYS A 47 5.75 4.14 2.92
N ALA A 48 4.86 4.30 1.95
CA ALA A 48 3.76 3.37 1.79
C ALA A 48 4.26 1.99 1.39
N VAL A 49 5.18 1.93 0.45
CA VAL A 49 5.76 0.67 -0.01
C VAL A 49 6.50 0.00 1.14
N GLU A 50 7.28 0.76 1.86
CA GLU A 50 8.06 0.24 2.97
C GLU A 50 7.15 -0.31 4.06
N ALA A 51 6.11 0.42 4.40
CA ALA A 51 5.18 0.00 5.43
C ALA A 51 4.42 -1.26 5.01
N TRP A 52 4.04 -1.34 3.76
CA TRP A 52 3.33 -2.51 3.25
C TRP A 52 4.22 -3.75 3.33
N ASN A 53 5.46 -3.63 2.86
CA ASN A 53 6.37 -4.76 2.83
C ASN A 53 6.80 -5.17 4.23
N ARG A 54 6.93 -4.21 5.13
CA ARG A 54 7.31 -4.51 6.50
C ARG A 54 6.24 -5.33 7.20
N ARG A 55 4.96 -5.02 6.95
CA ARG A 55 3.88 -5.78 7.55
C ARG A 55 3.93 -7.23 7.13
N THR A 56 4.24 -7.46 5.86
CA THR A 56 4.37 -8.82 5.35
C THR A 56 5.52 -9.55 6.02
N GLU A 57 6.63 -8.86 6.21
CA GLU A 57 7.82 -9.46 6.78
C GLU A 57 7.69 -9.75 8.27
N SER A 58 6.91 -8.97 8.97
CA SER A 58 6.79 -9.12 10.41
C SER A 58 5.99 -10.35 10.79
N ARG A 59 5.51 -11.09 9.83
CA ARG A 59 4.84 -12.36 10.08
C ARG A 59 5.86 -13.47 10.24
#